data_b16f1ac0c5265ada1f885f0c1952765c
#
_entry.id   b16f1ac0c5265ada1f885f0c1952765c
#
_cell.length_a   1.000
_cell.length_b   1.000
_cell.length_c   1.000
_cell.angle_alpha   90.00
_cell.angle_beta   90.00
_cell.angle_gamma   90.00
#
_symmetry.space_group_name_H-M   'P 1'
#
loop_
_entity.id
_entity.type
_entity.pdbx_description
1 polymer ?
#
loop_
_entity_poly.entity_id
_entity_poly.type
_entity_poly.pdbx_seq_one_letter_code
_entity_poly.pdbx_strand_id
1 'polypeptide(L)'
;MKTLRPPAAPAALAPLTLARLLLPGLLLALALVLAAARPAVALVDDELPHGLGDPAVMEALGIVSWGPIPFGPEGVKDGATWGSSDDVVANLVASEWVVLETRRFRWISSLDKMNVSAKDRERLEPWFEVLRAAGVDLAKRPKKLDPHLRLVTMALRAEALYDRFLELVGKTDEDFYPSRAEQGDGPYMGNGPYLGEMDKFELIVHRSARTHQQWTFAHMGTTVTGSLRWKFRDPGRLHGSLPASDSDLKHDRWLWPHTAHVLGHMFLAAYKHFSYDPPVWLDEGVALLLEREANPESITTEGMEGTLNEHIGASDWKGELAKLARKGEPRTAELMTRRTSGAMSELDLVASWSRVQFLAGEHPEAFARFLGILKGQLDEAGYPTGNDLDGLQRRALKECFGWSPADFDAAWLAWLRGEDEDDEGEG
;
A
#
# COMPACT_ATOMS: atom_id res chain seq x y z
N MET A 1 -36.55 47.91 -17.50
CA MET A 1 -35.70 48.65 -16.59
C MET A 1 -36.50 49.03 -15.37
N LYS A 2 -36.33 48.35 -14.26
CA LYS A 2 -36.74 48.79 -12.92
C LYS A 2 -35.68 48.30 -11.94
N THR A 3 -34.93 49.25 -11.41
CA THR A 3 -33.90 49.07 -10.39
C THR A 3 -34.58 48.84 -9.04
N LEU A 4 -34.21 47.71 -8.37
CA LEU A 4 -34.58 47.42 -6.99
C LEU A 4 -33.40 47.77 -6.07
N ARG A 5 -33.64 48.69 -5.11
CA ARG A 5 -32.74 49.03 -4.00
C ARG A 5 -32.72 47.89 -2.94
N PRO A 6 -31.57 47.69 -2.26
CA PRO A 6 -31.52 46.81 -1.11
C PRO A 6 -32.05 47.44 0.16
N PRO A 7 -32.58 46.66 1.13
CA PRO A 7 -33.08 47.16 2.40
C PRO A 7 -31.95 47.45 3.41
N ALA A 8 -32.23 48.39 4.30
CA ALA A 8 -31.35 48.93 5.33
C ALA A 8 -31.14 47.94 6.49
N ALA A 9 -29.92 48.02 7.10
CA ALA A 9 -29.53 47.26 8.27
C ALA A 9 -30.21 47.83 9.56
N PRO A 10 -30.55 46.98 10.53
CA PRO A 10 -31.01 47.44 11.85
C PRO A 10 -29.84 47.73 12.80
N ALA A 11 -30.14 48.66 13.69
CA ALA A 11 -29.24 49.31 14.62
C ALA A 11 -28.64 48.43 15.72
N ALA A 12 -27.44 48.82 16.14
CA ALA A 12 -26.70 48.27 17.25
C ALA A 12 -27.37 48.50 18.61
N LEU A 13 -27.42 47.46 19.43
CA LEU A 13 -27.69 47.55 20.88
C LEU A 13 -26.38 47.39 21.65
N ALA A 14 -26.17 48.28 22.61
CA ALA A 14 -24.98 48.41 23.44
C ALA A 14 -24.84 47.30 24.50
N PRO A 15 -23.64 47.06 25.05
CA PRO A 15 -23.34 45.93 25.91
C PRO A 15 -23.71 46.22 27.38
N LEU A 16 -24.34 45.23 28.00
CA LEU A 16 -24.49 45.14 29.46
C LEU A 16 -23.26 44.47 30.08
N THR A 17 -22.51 45.29 30.82
CA THR A 17 -21.47 44.90 31.79
C THR A 17 -22.12 44.23 32.99
N LEU A 18 -21.88 42.92 33.21
CA LEU A 18 -21.82 42.26 34.55
C LEU A 18 -21.31 40.84 34.38
N ALA A 19 -20.12 40.56 34.86
CA ALA A 19 -19.64 39.34 35.51
C ALA A 19 -18.11 39.23 35.43
N ARG A 20 -17.45 40.15 36.12
CA ARG A 20 -16.10 39.86 36.63
C ARG A 20 -16.29 39.42 38.07
N LEU A 21 -15.98 38.11 38.30
CA LEU A 21 -15.62 37.48 39.57
C LEU A 21 -16.13 36.02 39.55
N LEU A 22 -15.30 35.10 39.05
CA LEU A 22 -15.26 33.68 39.41
C LEU A 22 -14.49 32.82 38.36
N LEU A 23 -13.30 33.27 37.94
CA LEU A 23 -12.52 32.48 36.95
C LEU A 23 -11.02 32.34 37.24
N PRO A 24 -10.53 32.16 38.48
CA PRO A 24 -9.17 31.64 38.61
C PRO A 24 -9.09 30.18 39.09
N GLY A 25 -10.19 29.58 39.60
CA GLY A 25 -10.14 28.26 40.18
C GLY A 25 -10.30 27.08 39.19
N LEU A 26 -10.98 27.32 38.05
CA LEU A 26 -11.30 26.25 37.13
C LEU A 26 -10.19 25.97 36.10
N LEU A 27 -9.38 26.98 35.79
CA LEU A 27 -8.23 26.81 34.83
C LEU A 27 -7.04 26.13 35.47
N LEU A 28 -6.88 26.15 36.80
CA LEU A 28 -5.80 25.46 37.48
C LEU A 28 -6.10 23.99 37.69
N ALA A 29 -7.36 23.57 37.77
CA ALA A 29 -7.78 22.17 37.88
C ALA A 29 -7.71 21.47 36.53
N LEU A 30 -7.95 22.14 35.40
CA LEU A 30 -7.85 21.56 34.08
C LEU A 30 -6.38 21.40 33.62
N ALA A 31 -5.47 22.30 34.07
CA ALA A 31 -4.03 22.19 33.80
C ALA A 31 -3.35 21.06 34.59
N LEU A 32 -3.89 20.64 35.74
CA LEU A 32 -3.34 19.57 36.58
C LEU A 32 -3.81 18.18 36.12
N VAL A 33 -4.91 18.05 35.40
CA VAL A 33 -5.39 16.79 34.83
C VAL A 33 -4.70 16.47 33.50
N LEU A 34 -4.23 17.47 32.78
CA LEU A 34 -3.44 17.31 31.54
C LEU A 34 -1.95 17.01 31.78
N ALA A 35 -1.45 17.18 33.02
CA ALA A 35 -0.05 16.93 33.35
C ALA A 35 0.24 15.50 33.87
N ALA A 36 -0.77 14.63 33.99
CA ALA A 36 -0.61 13.29 34.60
C ALA A 36 -0.70 12.10 33.65
N ALA A 37 -0.85 12.32 32.33
CA ALA A 37 -0.72 11.27 31.35
C ALA A 37 0.47 11.59 30.44
N ARG A 38 1.69 11.46 30.97
CA ARG A 38 2.84 11.19 30.10
C ARG A 38 2.58 9.81 29.50
N PRO A 39 2.43 9.69 28.15
CA PRO A 39 2.51 8.39 27.54
C PRO A 39 3.85 7.80 27.95
N ALA A 40 3.88 6.52 28.29
CA ALA A 40 5.11 5.80 28.44
C ALA A 40 5.85 5.96 27.10
N VAL A 41 6.83 6.86 27.07
CA VAL A 41 7.85 6.86 26.05
C VAL A 41 8.35 5.43 26.03
N ALA A 42 8.26 4.78 24.88
CA ALA A 42 8.89 3.48 24.70
C ALA A 42 10.35 3.70 25.06
N LEU A 43 10.73 3.29 26.25
CA LEU A 43 12.12 3.25 26.66
C LEU A 43 12.80 2.35 25.64
N VAL A 44 13.80 2.90 24.97
CA VAL A 44 14.85 2.13 24.34
C VAL A 44 15.53 1.43 25.49
N ASP A 45 14.99 0.31 25.92
CA ASP A 45 15.49 -0.47 27.02
C ASP A 45 15.95 -1.82 26.53
N ASP A 46 17.12 -1.95 26.71
CA ASP A 46 18.17 -2.92 26.95
C ASP A 46 18.01 -4.35 26.40
N GLU A 47 16.90 -4.86 26.04
CA GLU A 47 16.78 -6.15 25.32
C GLU A 47 15.43 -6.25 24.58
N LEU A 48 15.45 -5.94 23.30
CA LEU A 48 14.35 -6.37 22.43
C LEU A 48 14.20 -7.89 22.50
N PRO A 49 12.95 -8.41 22.56
CA PRO A 49 12.73 -9.84 22.70
C PRO A 49 13.39 -10.62 21.55
N HIS A 50 13.76 -11.88 21.84
CA HIS A 50 14.32 -12.81 20.85
C HIS A 50 15.67 -12.41 20.26
N GLY A 51 16.41 -11.50 20.88
CA GLY A 51 17.67 -11.00 20.34
C GLY A 51 17.52 -10.08 19.13
N LEU A 52 16.32 -9.55 18.84
CA LEU A 52 16.04 -8.71 17.70
C LEU A 52 16.78 -7.36 17.69
N GLY A 53 17.33 -6.94 18.85
CA GLY A 53 18.17 -5.75 18.98
C GLY A 53 19.66 -6.03 18.77
N ASP A 54 20.07 -7.27 18.59
CA ASP A 54 21.48 -7.60 18.31
C ASP A 54 21.87 -7.03 16.93
N PRO A 55 22.96 -6.25 16.84
CA PRO A 55 23.41 -5.64 15.58
C PRO A 55 23.63 -6.65 14.44
N ALA A 56 24.13 -7.84 14.75
CA ALA A 56 24.33 -8.88 13.72
C ALA A 56 23.02 -9.47 13.24
N VAL A 57 22.02 -9.62 14.14
CA VAL A 57 20.66 -10.04 13.78
C VAL A 57 19.97 -8.96 12.94
N MET A 58 20.09 -7.69 13.35
CA MET A 58 19.51 -6.57 12.60
C MET A 58 20.10 -6.48 11.18
N GLU A 59 21.42 -6.57 11.05
CA GLU A 59 22.11 -6.57 9.76
C GLU A 59 21.64 -7.74 8.87
N ALA A 60 21.60 -8.96 9.43
CA ALA A 60 21.18 -10.16 8.71
C ALA A 60 19.71 -10.10 8.22
N LEU A 61 18.85 -9.41 8.95
CA LEU A 61 17.43 -9.22 8.60
C LEU A 61 17.15 -7.92 7.82
N GLY A 62 18.17 -7.09 7.55
CA GLY A 62 18.02 -5.80 6.90
C GLY A 62 17.23 -4.78 7.73
N ILE A 63 17.24 -4.93 9.06
CA ILE A 63 16.63 -4.00 10.00
C ILE A 63 17.56 -2.80 10.19
N VAL A 64 17.02 -1.59 9.99
CA VAL A 64 17.76 -0.32 10.13
C VAL A 64 17.56 0.25 11.52
N SER A 65 16.33 0.22 12.04
CA SER A 65 15.99 0.79 13.35
C SER A 65 14.73 0.16 13.94
N TRP A 66 14.65 0.15 15.26
CA TRP A 66 13.44 -0.13 16.02
C TRP A 66 12.73 1.14 16.53
N GLY A 67 13.07 2.29 15.96
CA GLY A 67 12.52 3.61 16.25
C GLY A 67 13.45 4.47 17.14
N PRO A 68 13.14 5.76 17.33
CA PRO A 68 12.10 6.49 16.59
C PRO A 68 12.47 6.68 15.11
N ILE A 69 11.48 6.75 14.24
CA ILE A 69 11.66 6.91 12.79
C ILE A 69 10.78 8.06 12.26
N PRO A 70 11.17 8.73 11.15
CA PRO A 70 10.26 9.61 10.42
C PRO A 70 9.03 8.83 9.95
N PHE A 71 7.82 9.40 10.09
CA PHE A 71 6.59 8.69 9.72
C PHE A 71 5.41 9.66 9.53
N GLY A 72 4.62 9.42 8.48
CA GLY A 72 3.43 10.20 8.18
C GLY A 72 3.72 11.61 7.64
N PRO A 73 2.74 12.51 7.71
CA PRO A 73 2.92 13.92 7.34
C PRO A 73 3.81 14.62 8.36
N GLU A 74 4.48 15.67 7.92
CA GLU A 74 5.24 16.53 8.81
C GLU A 74 4.42 17.76 9.18
N GLY A 75 4.62 18.27 10.41
CA GLY A 75 4.02 19.53 10.84
C GLY A 75 3.08 19.42 12.05
N VAL A 76 2.34 20.50 12.28
CA VAL A 76 1.36 20.60 13.36
C VAL A 76 -0.04 20.70 12.78
N LYS A 77 -0.94 19.82 13.22
CA LYS A 77 -2.35 19.82 12.83
C LYS A 77 -3.22 19.65 14.07
N ASP A 78 -4.22 20.52 14.21
CA ASP A 78 -5.14 20.55 15.36
C ASP A 78 -4.42 20.58 16.73
N GLY A 79 -3.24 21.25 16.77
CA GLY A 79 -2.42 21.36 17.96
C GLY A 79 -1.55 20.15 18.28
N ALA A 80 -1.60 19.09 17.48
CA ALA A 80 -0.75 17.91 17.60
C ALA A 80 0.41 17.99 16.58
N THR A 81 1.62 17.62 17.02
CA THR A 81 2.78 17.45 16.14
C THR A 81 2.72 16.07 15.49
N TRP A 82 3.08 16.02 14.21
CA TRP A 82 3.18 14.81 13.40
C TRP A 82 4.49 14.84 12.63
N GLY A 83 5.01 13.67 12.26
CA GLY A 83 6.22 13.54 11.44
C GLY A 83 7.18 12.48 11.94
N SER A 84 6.90 11.88 13.10
CA SER A 84 7.67 10.78 13.66
C SER A 84 6.79 9.67 14.22
N SER A 85 7.37 8.50 14.43
CA SER A 85 6.69 7.39 15.12
C SER A 85 6.26 7.76 16.54
N ASP A 86 7.05 8.59 17.24
CA ASP A 86 6.75 9.03 18.59
C ASP A 86 5.50 9.94 18.61
N ASP A 87 5.37 10.82 17.63
CA ASP A 87 4.18 11.65 17.45
C ASP A 87 2.94 10.77 17.20
N VAL A 88 3.05 9.76 16.34
CA VAL A 88 1.95 8.82 16.06
C VAL A 88 1.52 8.10 17.33
N VAL A 89 2.47 7.58 18.10
CA VAL A 89 2.20 6.90 19.38
C VAL A 89 1.58 7.85 20.41
N ALA A 90 2.05 9.09 20.49
CA ALA A 90 1.53 10.10 21.43
C ALA A 90 0.11 10.55 21.07
N ASN A 91 -0.23 10.63 19.80
CA ASN A 91 -1.49 11.20 19.30
C ASN A 91 -2.60 10.16 19.08
N LEU A 92 -2.28 8.88 19.03
CA LEU A 92 -3.27 7.81 18.93
C LEU A 92 -3.59 7.21 20.29
N VAL A 93 -4.77 6.60 20.40
CA VAL A 93 -5.20 5.96 21.68
C VAL A 93 -4.18 4.94 22.13
N ALA A 94 -3.96 4.89 23.46
CA ALA A 94 -3.03 3.99 24.11
C ALA A 94 -3.16 2.53 23.62
N SER A 95 -2.11 2.06 23.01
CA SER A 95 -1.85 0.68 22.57
C SER A 95 -0.36 0.45 22.75
N GLU A 96 0.04 -0.80 22.87
CA GLU A 96 1.45 -1.13 22.67
C GLU A 96 1.74 -1.00 21.18
N TRP A 97 2.67 -0.14 20.84
CA TRP A 97 3.09 0.07 19.46
C TRP A 97 4.50 -0.46 19.28
N VAL A 98 4.72 -1.19 18.20
CA VAL A 98 6.04 -1.62 17.75
C VAL A 98 6.39 -0.82 16.50
N VAL A 99 7.60 -0.27 16.48
CA VAL A 99 8.13 0.55 15.39
C VAL A 99 9.30 -0.20 14.77
N LEU A 100 9.38 -0.24 13.46
CA LEU A 100 10.42 -0.94 12.73
C LEU A 100 10.74 -0.20 11.43
N GLU A 101 12.02 0.03 11.15
CA GLU A 101 12.50 0.45 9.85
C GLU A 101 13.39 -0.63 9.24
N THR A 102 13.09 -0.99 7.99
CA THR A 102 13.91 -1.88 7.17
C THR A 102 14.54 -1.12 6.00
N ARG A 103 15.16 -1.82 5.06
CA ARG A 103 15.84 -1.17 3.92
C ARG A 103 14.89 -0.27 3.12
N ARG A 104 13.65 -0.75 2.86
CA ARG A 104 12.71 -0.06 1.96
C ARG A 104 11.41 0.37 2.64
N PHE A 105 11.19 -0.02 3.89
CA PHE A 105 9.93 0.21 4.61
C PHE A 105 10.13 0.83 5.98
N ARG A 106 9.09 1.59 6.39
CA ARG A 106 8.86 2.05 7.75
C ARG A 106 7.52 1.50 8.24
N TRP A 107 7.52 0.94 9.41
CA TRP A 107 6.37 0.27 9.99
C TRP A 107 6.03 0.82 11.37
N ILE A 108 4.74 1.00 11.61
CA ILE A 108 4.19 1.16 12.96
C ILE A 108 3.06 0.14 13.10
N SER A 109 3.08 -0.66 14.17
CA SER A 109 2.12 -1.71 14.37
C SER A 109 1.64 -1.77 15.81
N SER A 110 0.33 -1.87 16.02
CA SER A 110 -0.27 -2.16 17.32
C SER A 110 -0.87 -3.57 17.36
N LEU A 111 -0.40 -4.48 16.53
CA LEU A 111 -0.88 -5.86 16.47
C LEU A 111 -0.59 -6.61 17.77
N ASP A 112 -1.60 -7.32 18.28
CA ASP A 112 -1.43 -8.25 19.39
C ASP A 112 -0.62 -9.49 19.01
N LYS A 113 -0.24 -10.27 20.04
CA LYS A 113 0.29 -11.62 19.83
C LYS A 113 -0.67 -12.47 19.01
N MET A 114 -0.11 -13.31 18.16
CA MET A 114 -0.84 -14.22 17.29
C MET A 114 -0.58 -15.69 17.68
N ASN A 115 -1.63 -16.51 17.76
CA ASN A 115 -1.47 -17.95 17.84
C ASN A 115 -1.16 -18.52 16.46
N VAL A 116 -0.16 -19.40 16.37
CA VAL A 116 0.26 -20.04 15.13
C VAL A 116 -0.45 -21.39 14.96
N SER A 117 -1.46 -21.44 14.12
CA SER A 117 -2.14 -22.69 13.74
C SER A 117 -1.22 -23.58 12.89
N ALA A 118 -1.63 -24.83 12.63
CA ALA A 118 -0.88 -25.73 11.73
C ALA A 118 -0.79 -25.15 10.31
N LYS A 119 -1.91 -24.58 9.80
CA LYS A 119 -1.95 -23.94 8.47
C LYS A 119 -1.11 -22.66 8.41
N ASP A 120 -1.11 -21.84 9.48
CA ASP A 120 -0.25 -20.66 9.54
C ASP A 120 1.23 -21.06 9.55
N ARG A 121 1.57 -22.12 10.28
CA ARG A 121 2.95 -22.60 10.37
C ARG A 121 3.49 -23.00 9.00
N GLU A 122 2.73 -23.74 8.21
CA GLU A 122 3.14 -24.15 6.87
C GLU A 122 3.54 -22.93 6.00
N ARG A 123 2.74 -21.88 6.02
CA ARG A 123 3.02 -20.64 5.28
C ARG A 123 4.14 -19.79 5.87
N LEU A 124 4.31 -19.83 7.19
CA LEU A 124 5.29 -19.02 7.91
C LEU A 124 6.64 -19.72 8.09
N GLU A 125 6.73 -21.04 7.88
CA GLU A 125 7.96 -21.80 8.12
C GLU A 125 9.17 -21.27 7.34
N PRO A 126 9.08 -20.88 6.06
CA PRO A 126 10.21 -20.29 5.35
C PRO A 126 10.75 -19.03 6.06
N TRP A 127 9.87 -18.21 6.60
CA TRP A 127 10.24 -16.99 7.32
C TRP A 127 10.81 -17.29 8.71
N PHE A 128 10.32 -18.32 9.37
CA PHE A 128 10.89 -18.82 10.61
C PHE A 128 12.31 -19.36 10.42
N GLU A 129 12.59 -19.98 9.27
CA GLU A 129 13.95 -20.40 8.91
C GLU A 129 14.87 -19.20 8.70
N VAL A 130 14.42 -18.17 8.00
CA VAL A 130 15.17 -16.90 7.84
C VAL A 130 15.48 -16.27 9.20
N LEU A 131 14.48 -16.15 10.08
CA LEU A 131 14.66 -15.60 11.42
C LEU A 131 15.69 -16.40 12.23
N ARG A 132 15.59 -17.73 12.25
CA ARG A 132 16.54 -18.60 12.96
C ARG A 132 17.95 -18.53 12.38
N ALA A 133 18.06 -18.48 11.05
CA ALA A 133 19.36 -18.35 10.37
C ALA A 133 20.06 -17.02 10.69
N ALA A 134 19.27 -15.96 10.90
CA ALA A 134 19.77 -14.66 11.34
C ALA A 134 20.16 -14.62 12.83
N GLY A 135 19.89 -15.69 13.61
CA GLY A 135 20.23 -15.75 15.02
C GLY A 135 19.08 -15.36 15.98
N VAL A 136 17.87 -15.15 15.48
CA VAL A 136 16.70 -14.86 16.32
C VAL A 136 16.37 -16.05 17.22
N ASP A 137 16.19 -15.82 18.53
CA ASP A 137 15.76 -16.85 19.47
C ASP A 137 14.30 -17.23 19.23
N LEU A 138 14.10 -18.12 18.27
CA LEU A 138 12.80 -18.62 17.87
C LEU A 138 12.74 -20.15 18.01
N ALA A 139 11.77 -20.61 18.79
CA ALA A 139 11.51 -22.04 18.95
C ALA A 139 11.34 -22.75 17.60
N LYS A 140 11.80 -24.02 17.49
CA LYS A 140 11.65 -24.84 16.28
C LYS A 140 10.20 -24.93 15.79
N ARG A 141 9.23 -24.90 16.71
CA ARG A 141 7.78 -24.90 16.41
C ARG A 141 7.09 -23.83 17.26
N PRO A 142 7.14 -22.56 16.87
CA PRO A 142 6.52 -21.52 17.67
C PRO A 142 5.01 -21.72 17.68
N LYS A 143 4.44 -21.63 18.88
CA LYS A 143 2.98 -21.69 19.08
C LYS A 143 2.33 -20.33 19.04
N LYS A 144 3.14 -19.29 19.27
CA LYS A 144 2.70 -17.89 19.30
C LYS A 144 3.82 -17.03 18.71
N LEU A 145 3.43 -15.96 18.04
CA LEU A 145 4.29 -14.83 17.72
C LEU A 145 3.85 -13.66 18.60
N ASP A 146 4.77 -13.03 19.29
CA ASP A 146 4.53 -11.75 19.94
C ASP A 146 4.49 -10.60 18.91
N PRO A 147 4.18 -9.36 19.32
CA PRO A 147 4.07 -8.23 18.40
C PRO A 147 5.34 -7.97 17.58
N HIS A 148 6.55 -8.13 18.15
CA HIS A 148 7.81 -7.89 17.47
C HIS A 148 8.09 -8.95 16.40
N LEU A 149 8.01 -10.23 16.74
CA LEU A 149 8.15 -11.33 15.77
C LEU A 149 7.11 -11.25 14.66
N ARG A 150 5.89 -10.85 15.01
CA ARG A 150 4.81 -10.67 14.04
C ARG A 150 5.14 -9.56 13.05
N LEU A 151 5.60 -8.41 13.54
CA LEU A 151 5.96 -7.27 12.69
C LEU A 151 7.18 -7.57 11.82
N VAL A 152 8.26 -8.14 12.39
CA VAL A 152 9.44 -8.54 11.62
C VAL A 152 9.08 -9.52 10.52
N THR A 153 8.23 -10.52 10.81
CA THR A 153 7.79 -11.47 9.79
C THR A 153 7.03 -10.77 8.65
N MET A 154 6.17 -9.79 8.96
CA MET A 154 5.48 -8.99 7.94
C MET A 154 6.47 -8.15 7.12
N ALA A 155 7.44 -7.51 7.77
CA ALA A 155 8.44 -6.67 7.12
C ALA A 155 9.35 -7.48 6.17
N LEU A 156 9.81 -8.65 6.57
CA LEU A 156 10.60 -9.55 5.72
C LEU A 156 9.81 -9.98 4.47
N ARG A 157 8.52 -10.27 4.64
CA ARG A 157 7.62 -10.63 3.52
C ARG A 157 7.43 -9.44 2.57
N ALA A 158 7.37 -8.21 3.11
CA ALA A 158 7.25 -7.01 2.29
C ALA A 158 8.53 -6.71 1.49
N GLU A 159 9.71 -6.90 2.10
CA GLU A 159 10.99 -6.80 1.38
C GLU A 159 11.06 -7.81 0.22
N ALA A 160 10.67 -9.07 0.46
CA ALA A 160 10.61 -10.09 -0.60
C ALA A 160 9.54 -9.78 -1.67
N LEU A 161 8.42 -9.18 -1.28
CA LEU A 161 7.39 -8.74 -2.23
C LEU A 161 7.88 -7.58 -3.10
N TYR A 162 8.70 -6.69 -2.54
CA TYR A 162 9.36 -5.63 -3.29
C TYR A 162 10.35 -6.21 -4.32
N ASP A 163 11.16 -7.20 -3.92
CA ASP A 163 12.06 -7.91 -4.84
C ASP A 163 11.25 -8.59 -5.97
N ARG A 164 10.12 -9.23 -5.62
CA ARG A 164 9.20 -9.81 -6.60
C ARG A 164 8.64 -8.78 -7.58
N PHE A 165 8.33 -7.58 -7.10
CA PHE A 165 7.90 -6.49 -7.99
C PHE A 165 9.03 -5.98 -8.88
N LEU A 166 10.26 -5.90 -8.38
CA LEU A 166 11.45 -5.59 -9.20
C LEU A 166 11.61 -6.60 -10.34
N GLU A 167 11.45 -7.89 -10.07
CA GLU A 167 11.44 -8.94 -11.11
C GLU A 167 10.34 -8.67 -12.15
N LEU A 168 9.13 -8.34 -11.70
CA LEU A 168 7.98 -8.07 -12.57
C LEU A 168 8.22 -6.89 -13.53
N VAL A 169 8.95 -5.86 -13.08
CA VAL A 169 9.31 -4.71 -13.90
C VAL A 169 10.68 -4.84 -14.57
N GLY A 170 11.35 -5.98 -14.42
CA GLY A 170 12.67 -6.26 -15.00
C GLY A 170 13.76 -5.29 -14.54
N LYS A 171 13.78 -4.98 -13.25
CA LYS A 171 14.65 -3.99 -12.62
C LYS A 171 15.34 -4.55 -11.37
N THR A 172 16.37 -3.83 -10.94
CA THR A 172 17.06 -4.00 -9.66
C THR A 172 17.09 -2.66 -8.91
N ASP A 173 17.50 -2.65 -7.64
CA ASP A 173 17.65 -1.40 -6.88
C ASP A 173 18.64 -0.44 -7.55
N GLU A 174 19.66 -0.96 -8.26
CA GLU A 174 20.69 -0.14 -8.93
C GLU A 174 20.13 0.63 -10.15
N ASP A 175 18.95 0.26 -10.67
CA ASP A 175 18.27 1.00 -11.71
C ASP A 175 17.64 2.32 -11.21
N PHE A 176 17.50 2.48 -9.88
CA PHE A 176 16.87 3.65 -9.25
C PHE A 176 17.92 4.49 -8.54
N TYR A 177 18.06 5.72 -8.99
CA TYR A 177 19.11 6.63 -8.50
C TYR A 177 18.59 7.47 -7.33
N PRO A 178 19.50 7.90 -6.41
CA PRO A 178 19.11 8.77 -5.30
C PRO A 178 18.47 10.10 -5.73
N SER A 179 18.78 10.55 -6.95
CA SER A 179 18.17 11.75 -7.52
C SER A 179 18.13 11.67 -9.06
N ARG A 180 17.24 12.46 -9.66
CA ARG A 180 17.17 12.59 -11.12
C ARG A 180 18.47 13.08 -11.75
N ALA A 181 19.23 13.92 -11.05
CA ALA A 181 20.50 14.46 -11.55
C ALA A 181 21.56 13.37 -11.75
N GLU A 182 21.47 12.28 -11.00
CA GLU A 182 22.41 11.15 -11.06
C GLU A 182 22.08 10.14 -12.18
N GLN A 183 20.89 10.22 -12.78
CA GLN A 183 20.47 9.32 -13.87
C GLN A 183 21.22 9.59 -15.18
N GLY A 184 21.82 10.76 -15.36
CA GLY A 184 22.46 11.16 -16.61
C GLY A 184 21.48 11.18 -17.79
N ASP A 185 21.94 10.73 -18.96
CA ASP A 185 21.15 10.67 -20.20
C ASP A 185 20.30 9.39 -20.33
N GLY A 186 20.22 8.58 -19.26
CA GLY A 186 19.44 7.35 -19.24
C GLY A 186 17.92 7.57 -19.23
N PRO A 187 17.13 6.51 -19.41
CA PRO A 187 15.68 6.60 -19.35
C PRO A 187 15.22 7.09 -17.96
N TYR A 188 14.12 7.82 -17.94
CA TYR A 188 13.55 8.32 -16.68
C TYR A 188 13.17 7.18 -15.75
N MET A 189 13.73 7.18 -14.54
CA MET A 189 13.53 6.18 -13.49
C MET A 189 13.05 6.78 -12.17
N GLY A 190 12.55 8.01 -12.19
CA GLY A 190 12.04 8.67 -10.99
C GLY A 190 13.01 9.67 -10.39
N ASN A 191 12.76 10.05 -9.14
CA ASN A 191 13.55 11.05 -8.41
C ASN A 191 14.24 10.49 -7.16
N GLY A 192 14.15 9.17 -6.93
CA GLY A 192 14.69 8.54 -5.73
C GLY A 192 14.87 7.03 -5.85
N PRO A 193 15.48 6.40 -4.82
CA PRO A 193 15.92 5.01 -4.87
C PRO A 193 14.80 3.98 -4.62
N TYR A 194 13.61 4.41 -4.20
CA TYR A 194 12.52 3.49 -3.85
C TYR A 194 11.49 3.40 -4.99
N LEU A 195 11.76 2.59 -5.98
CA LEU A 195 10.97 2.49 -7.24
C LEU A 195 10.81 3.82 -7.98
N GLY A 196 11.66 4.81 -7.71
CA GLY A 196 11.58 6.15 -8.25
C GLY A 196 11.09 7.21 -7.25
N GLU A 197 10.62 6.81 -6.08
CA GLU A 197 10.23 7.71 -4.99
C GLU A 197 11.44 8.02 -4.08
N MET A 198 11.43 9.23 -3.49
CA MET A 198 12.54 9.72 -2.66
C MET A 198 12.56 9.09 -1.27
N ASP A 199 11.42 8.65 -0.75
CA ASP A 199 11.31 8.14 0.61
C ASP A 199 10.77 6.70 0.64
N LYS A 200 11.05 6.00 1.74
CA LYS A 200 10.61 4.62 1.98
C LYS A 200 9.10 4.52 2.04
N PHE A 201 8.59 3.33 1.76
CA PHE A 201 7.17 3.01 1.93
C PHE A 201 6.81 2.95 3.41
N GLU A 202 5.69 3.53 3.77
CA GLU A 202 5.20 3.55 5.15
C GLU A 202 3.95 2.69 5.32
N LEU A 203 3.92 1.86 6.36
CA LEU A 203 2.74 1.10 6.73
C LEU A 203 2.43 1.26 8.22
N ILE A 204 1.16 1.55 8.51
CA ILE A 204 0.63 1.51 9.87
C ILE A 204 -0.44 0.41 9.97
N VAL A 205 -0.25 -0.53 10.89
CA VAL A 205 -1.16 -1.64 11.09
C VAL A 205 -1.85 -1.50 12.44
N HIS A 206 -3.13 -1.19 12.39
CA HIS A 206 -3.94 -0.93 13.57
C HIS A 206 -4.59 -2.21 14.09
N ARG A 207 -4.41 -2.49 15.40
CA ARG A 207 -5.14 -3.55 16.08
C ARG A 207 -6.64 -3.28 16.15
N SER A 208 -7.05 -2.02 16.16
CA SER A 208 -8.45 -1.63 16.31
C SER A 208 -8.91 -0.67 15.23
N ALA A 209 -10.17 -0.80 14.80
CA ALA A 209 -10.82 0.14 13.91
C ALA A 209 -10.78 1.57 14.48
N ARG A 210 -10.87 1.72 15.81
CA ARG A 210 -10.84 3.02 16.48
C ARG A 210 -9.53 3.78 16.22
N THR A 211 -8.37 3.15 16.36
CA THR A 211 -7.08 3.81 16.11
C THR A 211 -6.90 4.12 14.63
N HIS A 212 -7.38 3.24 13.74
CA HIS A 212 -7.40 3.49 12.30
C HIS A 212 -8.26 4.71 11.95
N GLN A 213 -9.49 4.78 12.45
CA GLN A 213 -10.39 5.92 12.24
C GLN A 213 -9.83 7.23 12.81
N GLN A 214 -9.15 7.20 13.97
CA GLN A 214 -8.45 8.37 14.51
C GLN A 214 -7.33 8.85 13.58
N TRP A 215 -6.54 7.91 13.05
CA TRP A 215 -5.47 8.21 12.09
C TRP A 215 -6.03 8.85 10.82
N THR A 216 -7.04 8.22 10.19
CA THR A 216 -7.64 8.74 8.96
C THR A 216 -8.34 10.06 9.19
N PHE A 217 -9.03 10.24 10.31
CA PHE A 217 -9.65 11.53 10.65
C PHE A 217 -8.62 12.65 10.83
N ALA A 218 -7.52 12.40 11.53
CA ALA A 218 -6.46 13.38 11.75
C ALA A 218 -5.84 13.86 10.44
N HIS A 219 -5.68 12.98 9.45
CA HIS A 219 -4.96 13.32 8.22
C HIS A 219 -5.84 13.60 7.01
N MET A 220 -7.06 13.09 6.99
CA MET A 220 -7.98 13.24 5.86
C MET A 220 -9.24 14.02 6.19
N GLY A 221 -9.48 14.31 7.47
CA GLY A 221 -10.69 14.98 7.94
C GLY A 221 -11.94 14.11 7.88
N THR A 222 -11.79 12.82 7.62
CA THR A 222 -12.90 11.83 7.58
C THR A 222 -12.48 10.51 8.19
N THR A 223 -13.43 9.74 8.71
CA THR A 223 -13.18 8.39 9.20
C THR A 223 -13.33 7.40 8.07
N VAL A 224 -12.33 6.55 7.88
CA VAL A 224 -12.34 5.44 6.93
C VAL A 224 -12.38 4.14 7.71
N THR A 225 -13.21 3.20 7.30
CA THR A 225 -13.36 1.89 7.95
C THR A 225 -12.47 0.82 7.33
N GLY A 226 -12.36 0.79 6.02
CA GLY A 226 -11.48 -0.13 5.29
C GLY A 226 -10.03 0.36 5.24
N SER A 227 -9.12 -0.47 4.78
CA SER A 227 -7.73 -0.10 4.55
C SER A 227 -7.61 1.04 3.55
N LEU A 228 -6.55 1.82 3.68
CA LEU A 228 -6.34 3.02 2.90
C LEU A 228 -4.89 3.07 2.41
N ARG A 229 -4.69 3.42 1.15
CA ARG A 229 -3.41 3.88 0.62
C ARG A 229 -3.47 5.38 0.36
N TRP A 230 -2.39 6.10 0.63
CA TRP A 230 -2.36 7.55 0.52
C TRP A 230 -0.97 8.08 0.19
N LYS A 231 -0.90 9.18 -0.56
CA LYS A 231 0.35 9.93 -0.74
C LYS A 231 0.33 11.18 0.12
N PHE A 232 1.21 11.26 1.10
CA PHE A 232 1.52 12.53 1.74
C PHE A 232 2.40 13.33 0.80
N ARG A 233 1.84 14.37 0.17
CA ARG A 233 2.56 15.19 -0.82
C ARG A 233 3.79 15.85 -0.24
N ASP A 234 3.67 16.28 0.98
CA ASP A 234 4.70 16.87 1.81
C ASP A 234 4.80 16.01 3.08
N PRO A 235 5.80 15.17 3.25
CA PRO A 235 7.13 15.06 2.64
C PRO A 235 7.27 14.17 1.40
N GLY A 236 6.23 13.72 0.77
CA GLY A 236 6.34 12.88 -0.43
C GLY A 236 6.33 11.38 -0.16
N ARG A 237 5.67 10.92 0.91
CA ARG A 237 5.64 9.51 1.36
C ARG A 237 4.41 8.78 0.89
N LEU A 238 4.61 7.58 0.35
CA LEU A 238 3.54 6.63 0.09
C LEU A 238 3.23 5.84 1.36
N HIS A 239 1.96 5.85 1.73
CA HIS A 239 1.48 5.37 3.03
C HIS A 239 0.33 4.39 2.86
N GLY A 240 0.38 3.28 3.59
CA GLY A 240 -0.70 2.31 3.76
C GLY A 240 -1.15 2.24 5.21
N SER A 241 -2.46 2.27 5.44
CA SER A 241 -3.08 2.15 6.76
C SER A 241 -4.07 0.99 6.76
N LEU A 242 -3.86 0.01 7.67
CA LEU A 242 -4.59 -1.26 7.67
C LEU A 242 -5.26 -1.49 9.04
N PRO A 243 -6.61 -1.63 9.10
CA PRO A 243 -7.33 -2.01 10.31
C PRO A 243 -7.38 -3.54 10.45
N ALA A 244 -6.43 -4.14 11.15
CA ALA A 244 -6.34 -5.59 11.32
C ALA A 244 -7.35 -6.19 12.32
N SER A 245 -8.26 -5.38 12.87
CA SER A 245 -9.28 -5.84 13.84
C SER A 245 -10.54 -6.35 13.19
N ASP A 246 -10.74 -5.99 11.92
CA ASP A 246 -12.02 -6.20 11.28
C ASP A 246 -12.07 -7.56 10.59
N SER A 247 -13.24 -8.22 10.73
CA SER A 247 -13.59 -9.44 10.01
C SER A 247 -12.45 -10.49 10.01
N ASP A 248 -12.01 -10.88 8.84
CA ASP A 248 -11.00 -11.91 8.64
C ASP A 248 -9.57 -11.41 8.77
N LEU A 249 -9.32 -10.08 8.67
CA LEU A 249 -7.97 -9.49 8.75
C LEU A 249 -7.26 -9.71 10.09
N LYS A 250 -7.99 -10.09 11.16
CA LYS A 250 -7.38 -10.54 12.42
C LYS A 250 -6.49 -11.79 12.27
N HIS A 251 -6.66 -12.55 11.20
CA HIS A 251 -5.90 -13.76 10.89
C HIS A 251 -4.83 -13.46 9.84
N ASP A 252 -3.58 -13.88 10.09
CA ASP A 252 -2.45 -13.66 9.19
C ASP A 252 -2.69 -14.18 7.76
N ARG A 253 -3.41 -15.29 7.62
CA ARG A 253 -3.76 -15.87 6.32
C ARG A 253 -4.56 -14.93 5.41
N TRP A 254 -5.18 -13.90 5.98
CA TRP A 254 -5.91 -12.87 5.25
C TRP A 254 -5.25 -11.49 5.34
N LEU A 255 -4.67 -11.15 6.50
CA LEU A 255 -3.98 -9.88 6.69
C LEU A 255 -2.78 -9.74 5.76
N TRP A 256 -1.99 -10.80 5.61
CA TRP A 256 -0.82 -10.71 4.76
C TRP A 256 -1.16 -10.55 3.27
N PRO A 257 -2.00 -11.40 2.65
CA PRO A 257 -2.36 -11.18 1.24
C PRO A 257 -3.06 -9.84 1.01
N HIS A 258 -3.90 -9.37 1.94
CA HIS A 258 -4.45 -8.03 1.89
C HIS A 258 -3.35 -6.94 1.96
N THR A 259 -2.33 -7.12 2.81
CA THR A 259 -1.17 -6.23 2.84
C THR A 259 -0.40 -6.27 1.52
N ALA A 260 -0.24 -7.45 0.91
CA ALA A 260 0.40 -7.61 -0.39
C ALA A 260 -0.37 -6.88 -1.51
N HIS A 261 -1.70 -6.91 -1.46
CA HIS A 261 -2.56 -6.13 -2.36
C HIS A 261 -2.30 -4.61 -2.23
N VAL A 262 -2.35 -4.10 -1.00
CA VAL A 262 -2.03 -2.68 -0.71
C VAL A 262 -0.66 -2.31 -1.24
N LEU A 263 0.35 -3.15 -0.98
CA LEU A 263 1.71 -2.94 -1.45
C LEU A 263 1.82 -3.02 -2.97
N GLY A 264 1.08 -3.91 -3.62
CA GLY A 264 1.03 -4.03 -5.08
C GLY A 264 0.61 -2.71 -5.74
N HIS A 265 -0.46 -2.10 -5.25
CA HIS A 265 -0.87 -0.77 -5.69
C HIS A 265 0.20 0.29 -5.39
N MET A 266 0.78 0.29 -4.19
CA MET A 266 1.80 1.26 -3.82
C MET A 266 3.04 1.13 -4.71
N PHE A 267 3.48 -0.07 -5.03
CA PHE A 267 4.65 -0.32 -5.87
C PHE A 267 4.42 0.13 -7.31
N LEU A 268 3.27 -0.22 -7.91
CA LEU A 268 2.98 0.21 -9.27
C LEU A 268 2.74 1.72 -9.35
N ALA A 269 2.10 2.31 -8.34
CA ALA A 269 1.95 3.75 -8.23
C ALA A 269 3.31 4.47 -8.09
N ALA A 270 4.23 3.93 -7.26
CA ALA A 270 5.57 4.48 -7.07
C ALA A 270 6.46 4.33 -8.31
N TYR A 271 6.33 3.21 -9.05
CA TYR A 271 7.24 2.86 -10.12
C TYR A 271 7.50 4.03 -11.06
N LYS A 272 8.74 4.55 -11.03
CA LYS A 272 9.24 5.76 -11.66
C LYS A 272 8.68 7.08 -11.10
N HIS A 273 7.42 7.15 -10.66
CA HIS A 273 6.82 8.38 -10.12
C HIS A 273 5.39 8.15 -9.63
N PHE A 274 4.89 9.05 -8.79
CA PHE A 274 3.50 9.13 -8.35
C PHE A 274 2.73 10.31 -8.96
N SER A 275 2.96 10.67 -10.21
CA SER A 275 2.36 11.87 -10.79
C SER A 275 1.00 11.61 -11.43
N TYR A 276 0.73 10.40 -11.83
CA TYR A 276 -0.57 9.93 -12.34
C TYR A 276 -0.75 8.45 -12.02
N ASP A 277 -2.01 8.04 -11.87
CA ASP A 277 -2.35 6.65 -11.62
C ASP A 277 -2.13 5.79 -12.88
N PRO A 278 -1.68 4.53 -12.71
CA PRO A 278 -1.64 3.59 -13.81
C PRO A 278 -3.07 3.26 -14.31
N PRO A 279 -3.21 2.64 -15.50
CA PRO A 279 -4.51 2.17 -15.95
C PRO A 279 -5.15 1.23 -14.92
N VAL A 280 -6.40 1.47 -14.57
CA VAL A 280 -7.09 0.78 -13.45
C VAL A 280 -7.06 -0.75 -13.58
N TRP A 281 -7.29 -1.31 -14.77
CA TRP A 281 -7.22 -2.75 -14.97
C TRP A 281 -5.84 -3.34 -14.67
N LEU A 282 -4.80 -2.56 -14.96
CA LEU A 282 -3.41 -2.96 -14.72
C LEU A 282 -3.04 -2.83 -13.25
N ASP A 283 -3.48 -1.77 -12.60
CA ASP A 283 -3.27 -1.51 -11.18
C ASP A 283 -3.91 -2.62 -10.33
N GLU A 284 -5.19 -2.89 -10.55
CA GLU A 284 -5.91 -4.00 -9.92
C GLU A 284 -5.31 -5.36 -10.28
N GLY A 285 -4.96 -5.56 -11.54
CA GLY A 285 -4.39 -6.83 -12.00
C GLY A 285 -3.06 -7.16 -11.34
N VAL A 286 -2.16 -6.18 -11.17
CA VAL A 286 -0.87 -6.35 -10.48
C VAL A 286 -1.08 -6.55 -8.98
N ALA A 287 -1.94 -5.76 -8.35
CA ALA A 287 -2.24 -5.90 -6.93
C ALA A 287 -2.82 -7.29 -6.61
N LEU A 288 -3.77 -7.76 -7.42
CA LEU A 288 -4.36 -9.09 -7.29
C LEU A 288 -3.39 -10.22 -7.63
N LEU A 289 -2.44 -10.02 -8.56
CA LEU A 289 -1.39 -11.00 -8.84
C LEU A 289 -0.57 -11.25 -7.57
N LEU A 290 -0.05 -10.19 -6.96
CA LEU A 290 0.79 -10.27 -5.77
C LEU A 290 0.01 -10.78 -4.53
N GLU A 291 -1.25 -10.37 -4.38
CA GLU A 291 -2.14 -10.88 -3.34
C GLU A 291 -2.35 -12.39 -3.46
N ARG A 292 -2.66 -12.88 -4.66
CA ARG A 292 -2.96 -14.29 -4.91
C ARG A 292 -1.73 -15.18 -4.93
N GLU A 293 -0.55 -14.65 -5.25
CA GLU A 293 0.73 -15.34 -5.00
C GLU A 293 0.92 -15.57 -3.49
N ALA A 294 0.49 -14.63 -2.64
CA ALA A 294 0.54 -14.79 -1.18
C ALA A 294 -0.55 -15.74 -0.63
N ASN A 295 -1.75 -15.71 -1.19
CA ASN A 295 -2.84 -16.64 -0.88
C ASN A 295 -3.86 -16.69 -2.03
N PRO A 296 -3.96 -17.80 -2.77
CA PRO A 296 -4.89 -17.92 -3.90
C PRO A 296 -6.38 -17.77 -3.54
N GLU A 297 -6.72 -17.89 -2.26
CA GLU A 297 -8.08 -17.75 -1.77
C GLU A 297 -8.44 -16.30 -1.38
N SER A 298 -7.51 -15.35 -1.51
CA SER A 298 -7.69 -13.97 -1.09
C SER A 298 -8.16 -13.09 -2.24
N ILE A 299 -9.07 -12.19 -1.95
CA ILE A 299 -9.55 -11.13 -2.86
C ILE A 299 -9.76 -9.85 -2.07
N THR A 300 -9.08 -8.81 -2.46
CA THR A 300 -9.31 -7.44 -2.01
C THR A 300 -9.81 -6.61 -3.19
N THR A 301 -10.66 -5.64 -2.92
CA THR A 301 -11.19 -4.73 -3.94
C THR A 301 -11.03 -3.29 -3.49
N GLU A 302 -10.89 -2.38 -4.44
CA GLU A 302 -10.91 -0.95 -4.17
C GLU A 302 -12.35 -0.40 -4.33
N GLY A 303 -12.86 0.28 -3.30
CA GLY A 303 -14.22 0.84 -3.33
C GLY A 303 -14.27 2.27 -3.87
N MET A 304 -13.28 3.08 -3.52
CA MET A 304 -13.07 4.45 -4.00
C MET A 304 -11.57 4.64 -4.19
N GLU A 305 -11.17 5.62 -4.99
CA GLU A 305 -9.76 5.92 -5.22
C GLU A 305 -8.96 5.97 -3.92
N GLY A 306 -7.95 5.12 -3.83
CA GLY A 306 -7.08 4.99 -2.67
C GLY A 306 -7.70 4.36 -1.42
N THR A 307 -8.98 3.97 -1.44
CA THR A 307 -9.66 3.31 -0.31
C THR A 307 -9.96 1.86 -0.63
N LEU A 308 -9.36 0.95 0.10
CA LEU A 308 -9.50 -0.48 -0.09
C LEU A 308 -10.64 -1.02 0.78
N ASN A 309 -11.49 -1.87 0.21
CA ASN A 309 -12.51 -2.60 0.94
C ASN A 309 -11.87 -3.66 1.84
N GLU A 310 -12.64 -4.11 2.81
CA GLU A 310 -12.25 -5.28 3.58
C GLU A 310 -12.04 -6.48 2.65
N HIS A 311 -11.16 -7.38 3.13
CA HIS A 311 -10.99 -8.67 2.50
C HIS A 311 -12.32 -9.43 2.45
N ILE A 312 -12.70 -9.87 1.26
CA ILE A 312 -13.79 -10.81 1.03
C ILE A 312 -13.18 -12.17 0.64
N GLY A 313 -13.70 -13.25 1.20
CA GLY A 313 -13.25 -14.60 0.82
C GLY A 313 -13.34 -14.80 -0.70
N ALA A 314 -12.50 -15.68 -1.23
CA ALA A 314 -12.48 -15.99 -2.65
C ALA A 314 -13.86 -16.41 -3.14
N SER A 315 -14.32 -15.73 -4.18
CA SER A 315 -15.40 -16.23 -5.02
C SER A 315 -14.89 -17.41 -5.89
N ASP A 316 -15.79 -18.10 -6.57
CA ASP A 316 -15.41 -19.14 -7.53
C ASP A 316 -14.75 -18.55 -8.79
N TRP A 317 -13.51 -18.07 -8.65
CA TRP A 317 -12.76 -17.52 -9.77
C TRP A 317 -12.45 -18.56 -10.85
N LYS A 318 -12.42 -19.84 -10.53
CA LYS A 318 -12.32 -20.90 -11.52
C LYS A 318 -13.56 -20.92 -12.43
N GLY A 319 -14.75 -20.79 -11.85
CA GLY A 319 -15.98 -20.66 -12.62
C GLY A 319 -16.05 -19.37 -13.43
N GLU A 320 -15.55 -18.26 -12.88
CA GLU A 320 -15.47 -16.98 -13.60
C GLU A 320 -14.47 -17.06 -14.78
N LEU A 321 -13.28 -17.63 -14.58
CA LEU A 321 -12.32 -17.89 -15.66
C LEU A 321 -12.93 -18.75 -16.79
N ALA A 322 -13.71 -19.78 -16.44
CA ALA A 322 -14.42 -20.60 -17.43
C ALA A 322 -15.48 -19.81 -18.21
N LYS A 323 -16.14 -18.81 -17.59
CA LYS A 323 -17.05 -17.89 -18.29
C LYS A 323 -16.28 -16.97 -19.23
N LEU A 324 -15.16 -16.39 -18.80
CA LEU A 324 -14.28 -15.56 -19.62
C LEU A 324 -13.81 -16.32 -20.85
N ALA A 325 -13.33 -17.55 -20.68
CA ALA A 325 -12.87 -18.41 -21.77
C ALA A 325 -13.95 -18.67 -22.84
N ARG A 326 -15.24 -18.75 -22.43
CA ARG A 326 -16.36 -18.96 -23.35
C ARG A 326 -16.86 -17.67 -24.01
N LYS A 327 -16.92 -16.56 -23.26
CA LYS A 327 -17.55 -15.32 -23.71
C LYS A 327 -16.57 -14.33 -24.33
N GLY A 328 -15.28 -14.38 -23.93
CA GLY A 328 -14.28 -13.42 -24.34
C GLY A 328 -14.52 -11.98 -23.84
N GLU A 329 -15.30 -11.83 -22.76
CA GLU A 329 -15.65 -10.53 -22.16
C GLU A 329 -15.26 -10.49 -20.68
N PRO A 330 -14.92 -9.29 -20.12
CA PRO A 330 -14.79 -8.00 -20.79
C PRO A 330 -13.58 -7.97 -21.75
N ARG A 331 -13.68 -7.17 -22.81
CA ARG A 331 -12.60 -7.02 -23.79
C ARG A 331 -11.50 -6.10 -23.26
N THR A 332 -10.27 -6.33 -23.67
CA THR A 332 -9.13 -5.47 -23.31
C THR A 332 -9.40 -3.99 -23.66
N ALA A 333 -9.97 -3.72 -24.84
CA ALA A 333 -10.30 -2.35 -25.24
C ALA A 333 -11.30 -1.66 -24.28
N GLU A 334 -12.17 -2.40 -23.63
CA GLU A 334 -13.14 -1.88 -22.65
C GLU A 334 -12.46 -1.64 -21.30
N LEU A 335 -11.63 -2.60 -20.83
CA LEU A 335 -10.85 -2.46 -19.60
C LEU A 335 -9.92 -1.26 -19.64
N MET A 336 -9.26 -1.00 -20.79
CA MET A 336 -8.39 0.16 -21.00
C MET A 336 -9.10 1.50 -20.80
N THR A 337 -10.42 1.56 -20.96
CA THR A 337 -11.20 2.79 -20.80
C THR A 337 -11.72 3.01 -19.38
N ARG A 338 -11.60 2.02 -18.48
CA ARG A 338 -11.98 2.17 -17.07
C ARG A 338 -11.13 3.24 -16.40
N ARG A 339 -11.77 4.11 -15.60
CA ARG A 339 -11.09 5.25 -14.94
C ARG A 339 -11.04 5.15 -13.44
N THR A 340 -11.88 4.33 -12.83
CA THR A 340 -11.97 4.15 -11.38
C THR A 340 -12.21 2.69 -11.04
N SER A 341 -11.61 2.20 -9.98
CA SER A 341 -11.77 0.84 -9.48
C SER A 341 -13.21 0.58 -9.00
N GLY A 342 -13.87 1.57 -8.42
CA GLY A 342 -15.28 1.45 -8.02
C GLY A 342 -16.27 1.20 -9.15
N ALA A 343 -15.84 1.36 -10.41
CA ALA A 343 -16.63 1.02 -11.61
C ALA A 343 -16.34 -0.39 -12.14
N MET A 344 -15.43 -1.15 -11.52
CA MET A 344 -15.07 -2.50 -11.93
C MET A 344 -16.00 -3.52 -11.30
N SER A 345 -16.54 -4.41 -12.12
CA SER A 345 -17.25 -5.59 -11.66
C SER A 345 -16.27 -6.67 -11.20
N GLU A 346 -16.76 -7.68 -10.48
CA GLU A 346 -15.94 -8.85 -10.12
C GLU A 346 -15.36 -9.52 -11.37
N LEU A 347 -16.10 -9.57 -12.47
CA LEU A 347 -15.61 -10.11 -13.74
C LEU A 347 -14.50 -9.26 -14.34
N ASP A 348 -14.56 -7.92 -14.23
CA ASP A 348 -13.48 -7.02 -14.65
C ASP A 348 -12.20 -7.28 -13.82
N LEU A 349 -12.32 -7.52 -12.51
CA LEU A 349 -11.19 -7.83 -11.62
C LEU A 349 -10.54 -9.16 -11.98
N VAL A 350 -11.34 -10.23 -12.14
CA VAL A 350 -10.83 -11.54 -12.57
C VAL A 350 -10.15 -11.46 -13.92
N ALA A 351 -10.76 -10.74 -14.87
CA ALA A 351 -10.22 -10.53 -16.21
C ALA A 351 -8.90 -9.74 -16.19
N SER A 352 -8.80 -8.73 -15.34
CA SER A 352 -7.59 -7.92 -15.16
C SER A 352 -6.45 -8.75 -14.56
N TRP A 353 -6.73 -9.45 -13.45
CA TRP A 353 -5.77 -10.36 -12.83
C TRP A 353 -5.29 -11.43 -13.81
N SER A 354 -6.19 -12.11 -14.51
CA SER A 354 -5.88 -13.18 -15.44
C SER A 354 -5.00 -12.71 -16.61
N ARG A 355 -5.27 -11.51 -17.15
CA ARG A 355 -4.43 -10.90 -18.20
C ARG A 355 -3.05 -10.53 -17.70
N VAL A 356 -2.94 -9.97 -16.50
CA VAL A 356 -1.64 -9.66 -15.89
C VAL A 356 -0.87 -10.94 -15.62
N GLN A 357 -1.52 -11.99 -15.12
CA GLN A 357 -0.91 -13.30 -14.91
C GLN A 357 -0.37 -13.89 -16.22
N PHE A 358 -1.16 -13.82 -17.31
CA PHE A 358 -0.74 -14.24 -18.66
C PHE A 358 0.50 -13.46 -19.12
N LEU A 359 0.45 -12.12 -19.05
CA LEU A 359 1.58 -11.30 -19.50
C LEU A 359 2.84 -11.53 -18.66
N ALA A 360 2.69 -11.64 -17.35
CA ALA A 360 3.81 -11.86 -16.44
C ALA A 360 4.42 -13.28 -16.55
N GLY A 361 3.60 -14.28 -16.86
CA GLY A 361 4.01 -15.68 -17.00
C GLY A 361 4.60 -15.98 -18.37
N GLU A 362 3.88 -15.66 -19.43
CA GLU A 362 4.25 -16.06 -20.80
C GLU A 362 5.15 -15.02 -21.50
N HIS A 363 5.08 -13.74 -21.10
CA HIS A 363 5.77 -12.64 -21.78
C HIS A 363 6.49 -11.69 -20.80
N PRO A 364 7.29 -12.17 -19.82
CA PRO A 364 7.80 -11.35 -18.71
C PRO A 364 8.61 -10.15 -19.18
N GLU A 365 9.50 -10.30 -20.14
CA GLU A 365 10.33 -9.19 -20.64
C GLU A 365 9.50 -8.13 -21.39
N ALA A 366 8.54 -8.57 -22.21
CA ALA A 366 7.66 -7.66 -22.93
C ALA A 366 6.71 -6.94 -21.96
N PHE A 367 6.24 -7.63 -20.91
CA PHE A 367 5.41 -7.04 -19.87
C PHE A 367 6.19 -6.00 -19.05
N ALA A 368 7.43 -6.28 -18.66
CA ALA A 368 8.30 -5.32 -17.98
C ALA A 368 8.49 -4.04 -18.83
N ARG A 369 8.76 -4.17 -20.14
CA ARG A 369 8.84 -3.02 -21.05
C ARG A 369 7.51 -2.27 -21.14
N PHE A 370 6.38 -2.99 -21.23
CA PHE A 370 5.05 -2.40 -21.28
C PHE A 370 4.77 -1.53 -20.04
N LEU A 371 5.02 -2.05 -18.82
CA LEU A 371 4.93 -1.28 -17.58
C LEU A 371 5.87 -0.05 -17.60
N GLY A 372 7.09 -0.25 -18.08
CA GLY A 372 8.10 0.79 -18.22
C GLY A 372 7.68 1.94 -19.13
N ILE A 373 6.96 1.65 -20.22
CA ILE A 373 6.40 2.66 -21.14
C ILE A 373 5.23 3.40 -20.48
N LEU A 374 4.31 2.66 -19.87
CA LEU A 374 3.11 3.24 -19.25
C LEU A 374 3.45 4.18 -18.08
N LYS A 375 4.53 3.89 -17.36
CA LYS A 375 5.01 4.71 -16.24
C LYS A 375 6.19 5.62 -16.61
N GLY A 376 6.55 5.70 -17.89
CA GLY A 376 7.69 6.47 -18.37
C GLY A 376 7.35 7.67 -19.27
N GLN A 377 6.07 7.98 -19.47
CA GLN A 377 5.66 9.07 -20.33
C GLN A 377 6.00 10.43 -19.69
N LEU A 378 6.73 11.26 -20.42
CA LEU A 378 7.07 12.63 -20.01
C LEU A 378 6.44 13.63 -20.98
N ASP A 379 6.12 14.83 -20.49
CA ASP A 379 5.75 15.98 -21.29
C ASP A 379 6.99 16.65 -21.93
N GLU A 380 6.76 17.71 -22.73
CA GLU A 380 7.83 18.48 -23.38
C GLU A 380 8.81 19.14 -22.39
N ALA A 381 8.38 19.40 -21.16
CA ALA A 381 9.23 19.94 -20.10
C ALA A 381 9.96 18.84 -19.31
N GLY A 382 9.72 17.56 -19.64
CA GLY A 382 10.34 16.40 -19.02
C GLY A 382 9.71 16.00 -17.68
N TYR A 383 8.46 16.37 -17.43
CA TYR A 383 7.70 15.92 -16.26
C TYR A 383 6.78 14.75 -16.60
N PRO A 384 6.59 13.78 -15.67
CA PRO A 384 5.66 12.69 -15.88
C PRO A 384 4.24 13.19 -16.16
N THR A 385 3.62 12.63 -17.20
CA THR A 385 2.27 12.99 -17.62
C THR A 385 1.42 11.79 -17.96
N GLY A 386 0.18 11.74 -17.44
CA GLY A 386 -0.84 10.75 -17.75
C GLY A 386 -1.73 11.13 -18.96
N ASN A 387 -1.33 12.12 -19.76
CA ASN A 387 -2.10 12.52 -20.93
C ASN A 387 -2.18 11.38 -21.94
N ASP A 388 -3.38 11.14 -22.48
CA ASP A 388 -3.65 10.10 -23.49
C ASP A 388 -3.21 8.69 -23.05
N LEU A 389 -3.51 8.28 -21.80
CA LEU A 389 -3.20 6.93 -21.32
C LEU A 389 -3.83 5.84 -22.19
N ASP A 390 -5.00 6.06 -22.81
CA ASP A 390 -5.64 5.08 -23.70
C ASP A 390 -4.81 4.88 -24.97
N GLY A 391 -4.38 5.96 -25.59
CA GLY A 391 -3.50 5.90 -26.75
C GLY A 391 -2.14 5.31 -26.40
N LEU A 392 -1.60 5.66 -25.22
CA LEU A 392 -0.33 5.12 -24.72
C LEU A 392 -0.40 3.59 -24.52
N GLN A 393 -1.45 3.07 -23.90
CA GLN A 393 -1.64 1.62 -23.73
C GLN A 393 -1.65 0.87 -25.07
N ARG A 394 -2.36 1.41 -26.07
CA ARG A 394 -2.44 0.81 -27.42
C ARG A 394 -1.08 0.84 -28.14
N ARG A 395 -0.36 1.95 -28.05
CA ARG A 395 1.00 2.07 -28.62
C ARG A 395 1.96 1.10 -27.93
N ALA A 396 1.93 1.04 -26.60
CA ALA A 396 2.78 0.14 -25.81
C ALA A 396 2.50 -1.35 -26.11
N LEU A 397 1.22 -1.76 -26.24
CA LEU A 397 0.87 -3.11 -26.70
C LEU A 397 1.47 -3.43 -28.06
N LYS A 398 1.35 -2.49 -29.02
CA LYS A 398 1.90 -2.70 -30.36
C LYS A 398 3.41 -2.78 -30.35
N GLU A 399 4.08 -1.94 -29.56
CA GLU A 399 5.53 -1.88 -29.47
C GLU A 399 6.11 -3.10 -28.76
N CYS A 400 5.52 -3.53 -27.62
CA CYS A 400 6.08 -4.59 -26.79
C CYS A 400 5.74 -6.00 -27.28
N PHE A 401 4.53 -6.19 -27.83
CA PHE A 401 4.00 -7.51 -28.18
C PHE A 401 3.64 -7.64 -29.67
N GLY A 402 3.61 -6.55 -30.42
CA GLY A 402 3.11 -6.55 -31.79
C GLY A 402 1.57 -6.57 -31.90
N TRP A 403 0.86 -6.48 -30.80
CA TRP A 403 -0.58 -6.69 -30.69
C TRP A 403 -1.42 -5.41 -30.77
N SER A 404 -2.59 -5.52 -31.37
CA SER A 404 -3.74 -4.68 -31.06
C SER A 404 -4.45 -5.20 -29.78
N PRO A 405 -5.38 -4.44 -29.19
CA PRO A 405 -6.20 -4.96 -28.09
C PRO A 405 -6.99 -6.23 -28.45
N ALA A 406 -7.39 -6.42 -29.70
CA ALA A 406 -8.08 -7.61 -30.18
C ALA A 406 -7.13 -8.82 -30.31
N ASP A 407 -5.88 -8.59 -30.76
CA ASP A 407 -4.84 -9.63 -30.82
C ASP A 407 -4.49 -10.09 -29.41
N PHE A 408 -4.40 -9.15 -28.45
CA PHE A 408 -4.19 -9.47 -27.05
C PHE A 408 -5.33 -10.34 -26.47
N ASP A 409 -6.59 -9.97 -26.76
CA ASP A 409 -7.74 -10.79 -26.32
C ASP A 409 -7.67 -12.20 -26.94
N ALA A 410 -7.27 -12.34 -28.21
CA ALA A 410 -7.13 -13.64 -28.85
C ALA A 410 -6.04 -14.48 -28.22
N ALA A 411 -4.84 -13.94 -28.02
CA ALA A 411 -3.72 -14.63 -27.37
C ALA A 411 -4.05 -15.06 -25.93
N TRP A 412 -4.60 -14.13 -25.14
CA TRP A 412 -5.02 -14.41 -23.75
C TRP A 412 -6.11 -15.50 -23.69
N LEU A 413 -7.10 -15.50 -24.61
CA LEU A 413 -8.15 -16.52 -24.65
C LEU A 413 -7.59 -17.90 -25.06
N ALA A 414 -6.63 -17.98 -25.97
CA ALA A 414 -5.95 -19.21 -26.32
C ALA A 414 -5.24 -19.78 -25.09
N TRP A 415 -4.42 -18.96 -24.42
CA TRP A 415 -3.76 -19.36 -23.17
C TRP A 415 -4.76 -19.81 -22.09
N LEU A 416 -5.86 -19.08 -21.89
CA LEU A 416 -6.86 -19.41 -20.88
C LEU A 416 -7.58 -20.76 -21.15
N ARG A 417 -7.66 -21.19 -22.42
CA ARG A 417 -8.23 -22.47 -22.84
C ARG A 417 -7.23 -23.61 -22.83
N GLY A 418 -5.94 -23.33 -22.62
CA GLY A 418 -4.86 -24.29 -22.74
C GLY A 418 -4.63 -24.73 -24.20
N GLU A 419 -4.94 -23.82 -25.14
CA GLU A 419 -4.64 -23.99 -26.58
C GLU A 419 -3.19 -23.48 -26.75
N ASP A 420 -2.19 -24.34 -26.44
CA ASP A 420 -0.78 -23.99 -26.63
C ASP A 420 -0.48 -23.85 -28.14
N GLU A 421 0.46 -22.93 -28.48
CA GLU A 421 0.94 -22.70 -29.85
C GLU A 421 1.72 -23.88 -30.47
N ASP A 422 1.60 -25.08 -29.91
CA ASP A 422 2.35 -26.28 -30.30
C ASP A 422 1.88 -26.93 -31.62
N ASP A 423 0.95 -26.32 -32.38
CA ASP A 423 0.46 -26.92 -33.65
C ASP A 423 1.00 -26.19 -34.92
N GLU A 424 2.09 -25.43 -34.83
CA GLU A 424 2.84 -24.99 -36.02
C GLU A 424 4.05 -25.91 -36.31
N GLY A 425 3.83 -27.13 -36.75
CA GLY A 425 4.97 -27.88 -37.21
C GLY A 425 4.82 -29.36 -37.48
N GLU A 426 3.80 -29.79 -38.20
CA GLU A 426 3.91 -30.98 -39.06
C GLU A 426 2.85 -30.92 -40.14
N GLY A 427 3.20 -30.31 -41.24
CA GLY A 427 2.45 -30.32 -42.48
C GLY A 427 3.40 -30.38 -43.65
#